data_40d427b5880af8be2fe9eafc3cd124c0
#
_entry.id   40d427b5880af8be2fe9eafc3cd124c0
#
_cell.length_a   1.000
_cell.length_b   1.000
_cell.length_c   1.000
_cell.angle_alpha   90.00
_cell.angle_beta   90.00
_cell.angle_gamma   90.00
#
_symmetry.space_group_name_H-M   'P 1'
#
loop_
_entity.id
_entity.type
_entity.pdbx_description
1 polymer ?
#
loop_
_entity_poly.entity_id
_entity_poly.type
_entity_poly.pdbx_seq_one_letter_code
_entity_poly.pdbx_strand_id
1 'polypeptide(L)'
;MQISHLFKLLYLLSKSSKVEYLSMKSEQIINTQGKATYETSVERTFRFIYTHFREDCSLAEIAGYANQNASALCRSFKKASGYTITGFINRLRVEKACELLRNTNLTITEISYQSGFNTFSYFSTQFKAITGLTPSQYRDNTLPHVQ
;
A
#
# COMPACT_ATOMS: atom_id res chain seq x y z
N MET A 1 13.76 2.15 6.02
CA MET A 1 12.64 2.93 5.48
C MET A 1 12.45 2.73 3.97
N GLN A 2 12.65 1.54 3.42
CA GLN A 2 12.62 1.29 1.97
C GLN A 2 11.90 0.01 1.54
N ILE A 3 11.18 -0.64 2.45
CA ILE A 3 10.56 -1.95 2.17
C ILE A 3 9.34 -1.80 1.25
N SER A 4 8.55 -0.72 1.41
CA SER A 4 7.40 -0.46 0.52
C SER A 4 7.84 -0.07 -0.89
N HIS A 5 8.96 0.67 -1.04
CA HIS A 5 9.55 0.98 -2.35
C HIS A 5 10.10 -0.26 -3.03
N LEU A 6 10.72 -1.16 -2.27
CA LEU A 6 11.23 -2.42 -2.80
C LEU A 6 10.08 -3.33 -3.28
N PHE A 7 9.00 -3.44 -2.50
CA PHE A 7 7.80 -4.19 -2.92
C PHE A 7 7.08 -3.54 -4.10
N LYS A 8 6.99 -2.20 -4.12
CA LYS A 8 6.47 -1.45 -5.27
C LYS A 8 7.36 -1.66 -6.51
N LEU A 9 8.68 -1.63 -6.32
CA LEU A 9 9.65 -1.91 -7.39
C LEU A 9 9.56 -3.35 -7.87
N LEU A 10 9.49 -4.34 -6.97
CA LEU A 10 9.33 -5.75 -7.30
C LEU A 10 7.98 -6.01 -7.99
N TYR A 11 6.90 -5.38 -7.53
CA TYR A 11 5.60 -5.44 -8.18
C TYR A 11 5.63 -4.78 -9.58
N LEU A 12 6.27 -3.61 -9.71
CA LEU A 12 6.46 -2.93 -10.99
C LEU A 12 7.43 -3.70 -11.90
N LEU A 13 8.48 -4.29 -11.36
CA LEU A 13 9.43 -5.13 -12.12
C LEU A 13 8.81 -6.46 -12.55
N SER A 14 7.94 -7.06 -11.74
CA SER A 14 7.16 -8.23 -12.18
C SER A 14 6.18 -7.91 -13.31
N LYS A 15 5.78 -6.62 -13.42
CA LYS A 15 5.00 -6.08 -14.55
C LYS A 15 5.83 -5.61 -15.74
N SER A 16 7.09 -5.20 -15.53
CA SER A 16 7.92 -4.57 -16.57
C SER A 16 8.46 -5.53 -17.63
N SER A 17 8.17 -6.82 -17.54
CA SER A 17 8.45 -7.72 -18.64
C SER A 17 7.42 -7.66 -19.79
N LYS A 18 6.48 -6.73 -19.79
CA LYS A 18 5.82 -6.17 -20.98
C LYS A 18 4.85 -5.05 -20.64
N VAL A 19 5.13 -3.89 -21.18
CA VAL A 19 4.23 -2.77 -21.34
C VAL A 19 3.02 -3.20 -22.18
N GLU A 20 1.86 -3.14 -21.57
CA GLU A 20 0.59 -2.68 -22.16
C GLU A 20 -0.53 -2.93 -21.14
N TYR A 21 -0.84 -1.90 -20.38
CA TYR A 21 -2.04 -1.90 -19.55
C TYR A 21 -2.90 -0.69 -19.89
N LEU A 22 -3.58 -0.80 -21.01
CA LEU A 22 -4.83 -0.10 -21.28
C LEU A 22 -5.78 -1.15 -21.84
N SER A 23 -6.46 -1.87 -20.99
CA SER A 23 -7.81 -2.40 -21.18
C SER A 23 -8.16 -3.35 -20.05
N MET A 24 -9.14 -2.95 -19.26
CA MET A 24 -9.83 -3.85 -18.34
C MET A 24 -10.57 -4.90 -19.18
N LYS A 25 -9.95 -6.06 -19.36
CA LYS A 25 -10.61 -7.36 -19.64
C LYS A 25 -9.55 -8.41 -19.94
N SER A 26 -9.21 -9.15 -18.96
CA SER A 26 -9.00 -10.59 -18.99
C SER A 26 -8.04 -11.05 -17.90
N GLU A 27 -8.43 -12.06 -17.20
CA GLU A 27 -7.73 -12.67 -16.06
C GLU A 27 -6.49 -13.48 -16.48
N GLN A 28 -6.00 -13.31 -17.70
CA GLN A 28 -4.87 -14.07 -18.25
C GLN A 28 -3.75 -13.16 -18.70
N ILE A 29 -2.61 -13.26 -18.05
CA ILE A 29 -1.36 -12.66 -18.52
C ILE A 29 -0.63 -13.70 -19.37
N ILE A 30 -0.52 -13.47 -20.66
CA ILE A 30 0.28 -14.30 -21.55
C ILE A 30 1.74 -13.84 -21.45
N ASN A 31 2.63 -14.69 -20.96
CA ASN A 31 4.05 -14.39 -20.99
C ASN A 31 4.65 -14.68 -22.37
N THR A 32 5.89 -14.23 -22.60
CA THR A 32 6.63 -14.37 -23.86
C THR A 32 6.87 -15.81 -24.33
N GLN A 33 6.46 -16.81 -23.53
CA GLN A 33 6.60 -18.24 -23.86
C GLN A 33 5.26 -18.90 -24.16
N GLY A 34 4.16 -18.11 -24.34
CA GLY A 34 2.85 -18.63 -24.71
C GLY A 34 2.13 -19.44 -23.62
N LYS A 35 2.64 -19.44 -22.37
CA LYS A 35 1.94 -20.03 -21.23
C LYS A 35 1.08 -18.96 -20.53
N ALA A 36 -0.21 -19.24 -20.38
CA ALA A 36 -1.08 -18.43 -19.54
C ALA A 36 -0.58 -18.50 -18.10
N THR A 37 -0.11 -17.37 -17.56
CA THR A 37 0.27 -17.27 -16.14
C THR A 37 -0.91 -16.70 -15.39
N TYR A 38 -1.52 -17.51 -14.53
CA TYR A 38 -2.61 -17.05 -13.68
C TYR A 38 -2.06 -16.22 -12.53
N GLU A 39 -2.62 -15.03 -12.35
CA GLU A 39 -2.29 -14.18 -11.21
C GLU A 39 -2.68 -14.89 -9.90
N THR A 40 -1.73 -14.95 -8.96
CA THR A 40 -1.95 -15.58 -7.65
C THR A 40 -2.89 -14.73 -6.78
N SER A 41 -3.53 -15.35 -5.78
CA SER A 41 -4.36 -14.62 -4.81
C SER A 41 -3.58 -13.54 -4.07
N VAL A 42 -2.29 -13.76 -3.82
CA VAL A 42 -1.41 -12.78 -3.18
C VAL A 42 -1.16 -11.58 -4.10
N GLU A 43 -0.90 -11.80 -5.39
CA GLU A 43 -0.72 -10.73 -6.37
C GLU A 43 -1.99 -9.89 -6.53
N ARG A 44 -3.16 -10.56 -6.62
CA ARG A 44 -4.46 -9.87 -6.61
C ARG A 44 -4.64 -9.01 -5.36
N THR A 45 -4.27 -9.54 -4.19
CA THR A 45 -4.34 -8.80 -2.93
C THR A 45 -3.45 -7.55 -2.94
N PHE A 46 -2.20 -7.66 -3.40
CA PHE A 46 -1.32 -6.49 -3.55
C PHE A 46 -1.93 -5.45 -4.48
N ARG A 47 -2.41 -5.87 -5.65
CA ARG A 47 -3.05 -4.96 -6.61
C ARG A 47 -4.26 -4.24 -5.99
N PHE A 48 -5.14 -4.97 -5.34
CA PHE A 48 -6.29 -4.39 -4.66
C PHE A 48 -5.87 -3.35 -3.61
N ILE A 49 -4.95 -3.72 -2.72
CA ILE A 49 -4.47 -2.81 -1.67
C ILE A 49 -3.83 -1.55 -2.27
N TYR A 50 -2.96 -1.67 -3.26
CA TYR A 50 -2.34 -0.49 -3.89
C TYR A 50 -3.34 0.45 -4.54
N THR A 51 -4.44 -0.08 -5.06
CA THR A 51 -5.50 0.72 -5.69
C THR A 51 -6.41 1.39 -4.66
N HIS A 52 -6.70 0.70 -3.53
CA HIS A 52 -7.75 1.09 -2.60
C HIS A 52 -7.27 1.40 -1.17
N PHE A 53 -5.97 1.47 -0.90
CA PHE A 53 -5.45 1.61 0.49
C PHE A 53 -5.96 2.84 1.24
N ARG A 54 -6.43 3.87 0.54
CA ARG A 54 -7.04 5.07 1.14
C ARG A 54 -8.51 4.90 1.49
N GLU A 55 -9.15 3.89 0.94
CA GLU A 55 -10.55 3.58 1.17
C GLU A 55 -10.70 2.65 2.38
N ASP A 56 -11.90 2.60 2.93
CA ASP A 56 -12.22 1.68 4.03
C ASP A 56 -12.57 0.31 3.45
N CYS A 57 -11.57 -0.55 3.33
CA CYS A 57 -11.73 -1.89 2.77
C CYS A 57 -11.71 -2.94 3.87
N SER A 58 -12.77 -3.72 3.95
CA SER A 58 -12.83 -4.86 4.85
C SER A 58 -11.96 -6.04 4.36
N LEU A 59 -11.52 -6.86 5.30
CA LEU A 59 -10.81 -8.11 4.95
C LEU A 59 -11.67 -9.03 4.06
N ALA A 60 -12.99 -9.00 4.22
CA ALA A 60 -13.92 -9.80 3.43
C ALA A 60 -13.92 -9.37 1.95
N GLU A 61 -13.90 -8.06 1.68
CA GLU A 61 -13.83 -7.52 0.31
C GLU A 61 -12.50 -7.88 -0.35
N ILE A 62 -11.38 -7.73 0.38
CA ILE A 62 -10.05 -8.10 -0.11
C ILE A 62 -9.99 -9.61 -0.44
N ALA A 63 -10.55 -10.45 0.43
CA ALA A 63 -10.57 -11.89 0.25
C ALA A 63 -11.47 -12.30 -0.92
N GLY A 64 -12.63 -11.64 -1.09
CA GLY A 64 -13.51 -11.82 -2.24
C GLY A 64 -12.81 -11.47 -3.55
N TYR A 65 -12.13 -10.33 -3.62
CA TYR A 65 -11.35 -9.92 -4.80
C TYR A 65 -10.21 -10.91 -5.11
N ALA A 66 -9.54 -11.41 -4.08
CA ALA A 66 -8.48 -12.40 -4.23
C ALA A 66 -8.99 -13.81 -4.55
N ASN A 67 -10.30 -14.02 -4.53
CA ASN A 67 -10.96 -15.33 -4.68
C ASN A 67 -10.39 -16.38 -3.70
N GLN A 68 -10.26 -16.01 -2.44
CA GLN A 68 -9.72 -16.86 -1.38
C GLN A 68 -10.43 -16.58 -0.05
N ASN A 69 -10.49 -17.59 0.84
CA ASN A 69 -11.01 -17.32 2.17
C ASN A 69 -10.05 -16.42 2.98
N ALA A 70 -10.62 -15.58 3.86
CA ALA A 70 -9.87 -14.57 4.61
C ALA A 70 -8.71 -15.16 5.43
N SER A 71 -8.90 -16.30 6.09
CA SER A 71 -7.87 -16.93 6.93
C SER A 71 -6.69 -17.47 6.13
N ALA A 72 -6.98 -18.10 4.99
CA ALA A 72 -5.93 -18.58 4.08
C ALA A 72 -5.18 -17.39 3.45
N LEU A 73 -5.90 -16.34 3.05
CA LEU A 73 -5.33 -15.13 2.50
C LEU A 73 -4.38 -14.44 3.49
N CYS A 74 -4.79 -14.27 4.75
CA CYS A 74 -3.94 -13.68 5.79
C CYS A 74 -2.63 -14.45 5.96
N ARG A 75 -2.68 -15.79 5.96
CA ARG A 75 -1.47 -16.62 6.08
C ARG A 75 -0.57 -16.50 4.86
N SER A 76 -1.13 -16.64 3.65
CA SER A 76 -0.36 -16.57 2.40
C SER A 76 0.23 -15.18 2.19
N PHE A 77 -0.53 -14.12 2.46
CA PHE A 77 -0.06 -12.74 2.36
C PHE A 77 1.07 -12.45 3.35
N LYS A 78 0.90 -12.85 4.64
CA LYS A 78 1.95 -12.67 5.65
C LYS A 78 3.21 -13.45 5.30
N LYS A 79 3.08 -14.67 4.77
CA LYS A 79 4.22 -15.49 4.31
C LYS A 79 4.98 -14.81 3.16
N ALA A 80 4.25 -14.21 2.22
CA ALA A 80 4.84 -13.56 1.03
C ALA A 80 5.41 -12.17 1.33
N SER A 81 4.72 -11.35 2.16
CA SER A 81 5.08 -9.95 2.40
C SER A 81 5.87 -9.71 3.69
N GLY A 82 5.80 -10.63 4.65
CA GLY A 82 6.30 -10.44 6.01
C GLY A 82 5.34 -9.61 6.90
N TYR A 83 4.24 -9.09 6.36
CA TYR A 83 3.29 -8.20 7.05
C TYR A 83 1.88 -8.78 7.08
N THR A 84 1.10 -8.41 8.09
CA THR A 84 -0.35 -8.58 8.02
C THR A 84 -0.93 -7.65 6.95
N ILE A 85 -2.10 -7.98 6.39
CA ILE A 85 -2.78 -7.13 5.41
C ILE A 85 -3.00 -5.72 5.98
N THR A 86 -3.55 -5.60 7.19
CA THR A 86 -3.74 -4.29 7.86
C THR A 86 -2.42 -3.56 8.12
N GLY A 87 -1.39 -4.25 8.56
CA GLY A 87 -0.07 -3.67 8.76
C GLY A 87 0.55 -3.14 7.47
N PHE A 88 0.32 -3.83 6.36
CA PHE A 88 0.77 -3.39 5.03
C PHE A 88 0.00 -2.15 4.55
N ILE A 89 -1.34 -2.15 4.70
CA ILE A 89 -2.19 -0.99 4.38
C ILE A 89 -1.73 0.24 5.19
N ASN A 90 -1.52 0.09 6.50
CA ASN A 90 -1.07 1.20 7.35
C ASN A 90 0.29 1.77 6.91
N ARG A 91 1.21 0.92 6.43
CA ARG A 91 2.49 1.39 5.89
C ARG A 91 2.31 2.25 4.63
N LEU A 92 1.44 1.85 3.70
CA LEU A 92 1.14 2.65 2.51
C LEU A 92 0.47 3.98 2.86
N ARG A 93 -0.46 3.97 3.82
CA ARG A 93 -1.11 5.19 4.32
C ARG A 93 -0.10 6.14 4.98
N VAL A 94 0.81 5.62 5.79
CA VAL A 94 1.88 6.43 6.41
C VAL A 94 2.86 6.95 5.36
N GLU A 95 3.22 6.16 4.34
CA GLU A 95 4.04 6.62 3.22
C GLU A 95 3.38 7.79 2.48
N LYS A 96 2.07 7.68 2.21
CA LYS A 96 1.30 8.80 1.63
C LYS A 96 1.26 10.01 2.54
N ALA A 97 1.10 9.83 3.84
CA ALA A 97 1.16 10.94 4.80
C ALA A 97 2.54 11.62 4.80
N CYS A 98 3.63 10.86 4.75
CA CYS A 98 4.98 11.42 4.64
C CYS A 98 5.17 12.25 3.35
N GLU A 99 4.59 11.79 2.23
CA GLU A 99 4.60 12.55 0.98
C GLU A 99 3.85 13.88 1.13
N LEU A 100 2.64 13.86 1.71
CA LEU A 100 1.83 15.07 1.93
C LEU A 100 2.47 16.04 2.93
N LEU A 101 3.10 15.52 3.99
CA LEU A 101 3.83 16.32 4.98
C LEU A 101 4.99 17.12 4.37
N ARG A 102 5.68 16.54 3.38
CA ARG A 102 6.80 17.19 2.68
C ARG A 102 6.36 18.19 1.61
N ASN A 103 5.25 17.90 0.93
CA ASN A 103 4.92 18.55 -0.33
C ASN A 103 3.73 19.51 -0.22
N THR A 104 3.07 19.61 0.95
CA THR A 104 1.88 20.44 1.12
C THR A 104 1.89 21.18 2.46
N ASN A 105 1.08 22.24 2.53
CA ASN A 105 0.83 23.00 3.77
C ASN A 105 -0.47 22.55 4.48
N LEU A 106 -1.01 21.38 4.13
CA LEU A 106 -2.19 20.83 4.78
C LEU A 106 -1.94 20.62 6.28
N THR A 107 -2.96 20.78 7.09
CA THR A 107 -2.89 20.46 8.51
C THR A 107 -2.63 18.95 8.72
N ILE A 108 -2.05 18.60 9.86
CA ILE A 108 -1.80 17.19 10.19
C ILE A 108 -3.09 16.37 10.19
N THR A 109 -4.19 16.99 10.63
CA THR A 109 -5.52 16.38 10.63
C THR A 109 -6.01 16.10 9.21
N GLU A 110 -5.93 17.06 8.30
CA GLU A 110 -6.29 16.85 6.89
C GLU A 110 -5.45 15.75 6.25
N ILE A 111 -4.14 15.72 6.52
CA ILE A 111 -3.24 14.68 6.02
C ILE A 111 -3.65 13.30 6.53
N SER A 112 -4.07 13.17 7.79
CA SER A 112 -4.51 11.89 8.33
C SER A 112 -5.67 11.30 7.51
N TYR A 113 -6.68 12.12 7.23
CA TYR A 113 -7.85 11.68 6.44
C TYR A 113 -7.51 11.45 4.96
N GLN A 114 -6.75 12.35 4.34
CA GLN A 114 -6.33 12.19 2.94
C GLN A 114 -5.43 10.97 2.70
N SER A 115 -4.76 10.51 3.76
CA SER A 115 -3.96 9.28 3.71
C SER A 115 -4.78 8.01 3.93
N GLY A 116 -6.09 8.14 4.22
CA GLY A 116 -7.02 7.03 4.39
C GLY A 116 -7.21 6.54 5.83
N PHE A 117 -6.80 7.31 6.85
CA PHE A 117 -7.09 6.96 8.24
C PHE A 117 -8.44 7.51 8.68
N ASN A 118 -9.23 6.68 9.34
CA ASN A 118 -10.58 7.05 9.81
C ASN A 118 -10.55 7.91 11.08
N THR A 119 -9.47 7.85 11.86
CA THR A 119 -9.31 8.68 13.07
C THR A 119 -7.89 9.21 13.20
N PHE A 120 -7.77 10.45 13.67
CA PHE A 120 -6.48 11.08 13.94
C PHE A 120 -5.65 10.35 15.01
N SER A 121 -6.31 9.83 16.05
CA SER A 121 -5.63 9.08 17.12
C SER A 121 -4.93 7.81 16.59
N TYR A 122 -5.63 7.03 15.79
CA TYR A 122 -5.06 5.83 15.18
C TYR A 122 -3.94 6.18 14.19
N PHE A 123 -4.14 7.22 13.38
CA PHE A 123 -3.09 7.75 12.51
C PHE A 123 -1.81 8.09 13.27
N SER A 124 -1.91 8.92 14.32
CA SER A 124 -0.75 9.37 15.10
C SER A 124 0.02 8.20 15.71
N THR A 125 -0.71 7.21 16.22
CA THR A 125 -0.12 5.98 16.78
C THR A 125 0.63 5.18 15.70
N GLN A 126 -0.01 4.94 14.56
CA GLN A 126 0.59 4.17 13.46
C GLN A 126 1.77 4.92 12.81
N PHE A 127 1.63 6.22 12.63
CA PHE A 127 2.68 7.05 12.07
C PHE A 127 3.94 7.00 12.92
N LYS A 128 3.82 7.23 14.24
CA LYS A 128 4.95 7.14 15.18
C LYS A 128 5.55 5.74 15.26
N ALA A 129 4.72 4.71 15.27
CA ALA A 129 5.19 3.31 15.29
C ALA A 129 6.00 2.94 14.05
N ILE A 130 5.66 3.50 12.88
CA ILE A 130 6.29 3.17 11.59
C ILE A 130 7.50 4.06 11.31
N THR A 131 7.45 5.36 11.64
CA THR A 131 8.50 6.33 11.31
C THR A 131 9.45 6.63 12.46
N GLY A 132 9.07 6.33 13.70
CA GLY A 132 9.79 6.72 14.92
C GLY A 132 9.52 8.16 15.38
N LEU A 133 8.83 8.98 14.59
CA LEU A 133 8.54 10.39 14.84
C LEU A 133 7.05 10.67 14.87
N THR A 134 6.63 11.71 15.58
CA THR A 134 5.26 12.23 15.41
C THR A 134 5.14 12.91 14.04
N PRO A 135 3.92 13.04 13.48
CA PRO A 135 3.71 13.75 12.20
C PRO A 135 4.26 15.18 12.21
N SER A 136 4.11 15.91 13.32
CA SER A 136 4.66 17.28 13.45
C SER A 136 6.18 17.26 13.42
N GLN A 137 6.81 16.43 14.25
CA GLN A 137 8.28 16.28 14.25
C GLN A 137 8.81 15.88 12.87
N TYR A 138 8.09 15.01 12.15
CA TYR A 138 8.48 14.60 10.82
C TYR A 138 8.45 15.78 9.84
N ARG A 139 7.40 16.62 9.89
CA ARG A 139 7.28 17.84 9.07
C ARG A 139 8.41 18.81 9.37
N ASP A 140 8.65 19.12 10.66
CA ASP A 140 9.68 20.06 11.08
C ASP A 140 11.08 19.62 10.62
N ASN A 141 11.37 18.32 10.68
CA ASN A 141 12.65 17.78 10.25
C ASN A 141 12.83 17.74 8.71
N THR A 142 11.74 17.87 7.93
CA THR A 142 11.80 17.77 6.47
C THR A 142 11.69 19.12 5.77
N LEU A 143 11.24 20.16 6.46
CA LEU A 143 11.28 21.52 5.95
C LEU A 143 12.73 22.06 6.02
N PRO A 144 13.26 22.65 4.94
CA PRO A 144 14.56 23.30 5.03
C PRO A 144 14.44 24.42 6.06
N HIS A 145 15.30 24.40 7.10
CA HIS A 145 15.47 25.54 7.99
C HIS A 145 16.00 26.71 7.15
N VAL A 146 15.10 27.61 6.73
CA VAL A 146 15.52 28.90 6.19
C VAL A 146 16.06 29.69 7.38
N GLN A 147 17.39 29.79 7.48
CA GLN A 147 18.06 30.74 8.33
C GLN A 147 18.02 32.11 7.71
#